data_286761dd869bb098b395858519a3da00
#
_entry.id   286761dd869bb098b395858519a3da00
#
_cell.length_a   1.000
_cell.length_b   1.000
_cell.length_c   1.000
_cell.angle_alpha   90.00
_cell.angle_beta   90.00
_cell.angle_gamma   90.00
#
_symmetry.space_group_name_H-M   'P 1'
#
loop_
_entity.id
_entity.type
_entity.pdbx_description
1 polymer ?
#
loop_
_entity_poly.entity_id
_entity_poly.type
_entity_poly.pdbx_seq_one_letter_code
_entity_poly.pdbx_strand_id
1 'polypeptide(L)'
;MSTHAHLDARTLHSRLNHPVIDADGHWLEYSPVMREEFRRIGGAAAEEAFTIQSQRVPDALKLSLAERQRRRVAQEAFWGSPSANVLDRATAMLPRLLYERLEDLGLDFCVVYPTAGLSYHRMQDTRLRRAICRAYNVFTAEQFRGLSDRLIPAAIIPMYTPEEAIEELEFAVTQLGYKVAMVGGLMRRRVRQLEEENPQASQAVEWYDVVGIDSEHDYDPVWRKCLELRVAPSFHNGARSILLRKSPSNFCYNHIGHFASAGHAVAKALFFGGITRRFPDLNFAFLEGGVGWACMLYADLIGHWEKRNRQAIEHTNPDKLDVKRLLQFAEKYGSQAVIDAVRRGEGLEGDSNSRLTGGIDDLDDYFRCQVQRKEDIRDLFVPRFYFGCEADDPVNAWAFKRDANPMGARLNALFSSDIGHFDVPDMAAVVPEAYELVEHGLIDDNDFRDFMFANAVRFWGEVNPDFFKGTVVEKQAAEVLRNGR
;
A
#
# COMPACT_ATOMS: atom_id res chain seq x y z
N MET A 1 24.94 -19.41 -10.08
CA MET A 1 25.14 -18.51 -8.95
C MET A 1 26.54 -17.95 -9.09
N SER A 2 26.65 -16.71 -9.55
CA SER A 2 27.93 -16.01 -9.66
C SER A 2 28.28 -15.52 -8.26
N THR A 3 29.36 -16.04 -7.68
CA THR A 3 29.93 -15.53 -6.43
C THR A 3 30.74 -14.27 -6.73
N HIS A 4 30.07 -13.19 -7.11
CA HIS A 4 30.67 -11.87 -6.96
C HIS A 4 30.69 -11.60 -5.46
N ALA A 5 31.86 -11.37 -4.88
CA ALA A 5 31.98 -10.90 -3.52
C ALA A 5 31.41 -9.48 -3.49
N HIS A 6 30.15 -9.34 -3.10
CA HIS A 6 29.55 -8.04 -2.88
C HIS A 6 30.36 -7.27 -1.84
N LEU A 7 30.46 -5.95 -2.04
CA LEU A 7 30.97 -5.07 -1.00
C LEU A 7 30.06 -5.21 0.22
N ASP A 8 30.66 -5.23 1.41
CA ASP A 8 29.87 -5.14 2.62
C ASP A 8 29.12 -3.79 2.67
N ALA A 9 27.99 -3.75 3.39
CA ALA A 9 27.10 -2.59 3.43
C ALA A 9 27.82 -1.30 3.85
N ARG A 10 28.69 -1.35 4.85
CA ARG A 10 29.46 -0.19 5.35
C ARG A 10 30.44 0.32 4.28
N THR A 11 31.17 -0.58 3.63
CA THR A 11 32.10 -0.24 2.54
C THR A 11 31.37 0.36 1.35
N LEU A 12 30.24 -0.22 0.94
CA LEU A 12 29.41 0.31 -0.12
C LEU A 12 28.88 1.69 0.26
N HIS A 13 28.26 1.84 1.42
CA HIS A 13 27.72 3.11 1.91
C HIS A 13 28.77 4.23 1.90
N SER A 14 30.03 3.94 2.28
CA SER A 14 31.14 4.92 2.27
C SER A 14 31.49 5.46 0.88
N ARG A 15 31.06 4.79 -0.19
CA ARG A 15 31.27 5.19 -1.59
C ARG A 15 30.10 5.98 -2.17
N LEU A 16 28.95 5.93 -1.53
CA LEU A 16 27.78 6.68 -1.97
C LEU A 16 27.99 8.18 -1.68
N ASN A 17 27.50 9.02 -2.57
CA ASN A 17 27.54 10.48 -2.42
C ASN A 17 26.24 11.05 -1.80
N HIS A 18 25.40 10.19 -1.24
CA HIS A 18 24.12 10.53 -0.65
C HIS A 18 23.84 9.61 0.55
N PRO A 19 23.00 10.04 1.50
CA PRO A 19 22.52 9.18 2.56
C PRO A 19 21.62 8.06 2.04
N VAL A 20 21.39 7.06 2.90
CA VAL A 20 20.44 5.97 2.69
C VAL A 20 19.31 6.08 3.71
N ILE A 21 18.07 6.20 3.23
CA ILE A 21 16.86 6.20 4.03
C ILE A 21 16.08 4.92 3.75
N ASP A 22 15.93 4.09 4.77
CA ASP A 22 15.00 2.98 4.75
C ASP A 22 13.58 3.48 5.04
N ALA A 23 12.69 3.36 4.06
CA ALA A 23 11.33 3.86 4.16
C ALA A 23 10.33 2.84 4.75
N ASP A 24 10.76 1.60 4.97
CA ASP A 24 9.90 0.50 5.46
C ASP A 24 10.75 -0.62 6.07
N GLY A 25 11.37 -0.33 7.20
CA GLY A 25 11.95 -1.34 8.08
C GLY A 25 10.91 -1.83 9.08
N HIS A 26 11.08 -3.01 9.66
CA HIS A 26 10.12 -3.56 10.61
C HIS A 26 10.67 -3.80 12.00
N TRP A 27 9.82 -3.60 12.99
CA TRP A 27 10.05 -3.94 14.38
C TRP A 27 9.32 -5.24 14.73
N LEU A 28 10.07 -6.22 15.22
CA LEU A 28 9.52 -7.48 15.71
C LEU A 28 9.18 -7.34 17.21
N GLU A 29 7.97 -6.94 17.49
CA GLU A 29 7.52 -6.69 18.86
C GLU A 29 7.56 -7.95 19.72
N TYR A 30 8.11 -7.83 20.93
CA TYR A 30 8.24 -8.97 21.85
C TYR A 30 6.93 -9.27 22.57
N SER A 31 6.12 -10.12 21.97
CA SER A 31 4.78 -10.48 22.42
C SER A 31 4.63 -10.83 23.92
N PRO A 32 5.59 -11.47 24.58
CA PRO A 32 5.44 -11.77 26.02
C PRO A 32 5.25 -10.56 26.92
N VAL A 33 5.85 -9.40 26.58
CA VAL A 33 5.69 -8.19 27.40
C VAL A 33 4.50 -7.33 26.94
N MET A 34 4.05 -7.47 25.71
CA MET A 34 3.00 -6.62 25.15
C MET A 34 1.67 -6.76 25.88
N ARG A 35 1.32 -7.95 26.39
CA ARG A 35 0.05 -8.16 27.10
C ARG A 35 -0.07 -7.28 28.34
N GLU A 36 0.97 -7.26 29.18
CA GLU A 36 0.97 -6.48 30.41
C GLU A 36 1.02 -4.99 30.10
N GLU A 37 1.82 -4.58 29.12
CA GLU A 37 1.93 -3.20 28.68
C GLU A 37 0.61 -2.70 28.09
N PHE A 38 -0.04 -3.47 27.26
CA PHE A 38 -1.35 -3.09 26.69
C PHE A 38 -2.43 -2.98 27.76
N ARG A 39 -2.39 -3.86 28.77
CA ARG A 39 -3.26 -3.75 29.95
C ARG A 39 -2.94 -2.48 30.74
N ARG A 40 -1.66 -2.17 30.96
CA ARG A 40 -1.21 -0.94 31.64
C ARG A 40 -1.69 0.33 30.95
N ILE A 41 -1.59 0.36 29.61
CA ILE A 41 -1.87 1.55 28.81
C ILE A 41 -3.36 1.69 28.48
N GLY A 42 -3.99 0.63 27.95
CA GLY A 42 -5.34 0.65 27.38
C GLY A 42 -6.36 -0.19 28.17
N GLY A 43 -5.97 -0.69 29.37
CA GLY A 43 -6.86 -1.46 30.24
C GLY A 43 -7.29 -2.81 29.69
N ALA A 44 -8.37 -3.35 30.21
CA ALA A 44 -8.89 -4.68 29.85
C ALA A 44 -9.23 -4.82 28.35
N ALA A 45 -9.68 -3.75 27.71
CA ALA A 45 -10.02 -3.78 26.29
C ALA A 45 -8.81 -4.01 25.38
N ALA A 46 -7.69 -3.35 25.66
CA ALA A 46 -6.46 -3.53 24.90
C ALA A 46 -5.83 -4.91 25.15
N GLU A 47 -5.87 -5.42 26.39
CA GLU A 47 -5.42 -6.79 26.72
C GLU A 47 -6.27 -7.85 26.01
N GLU A 48 -7.59 -7.70 26.02
CA GLU A 48 -8.53 -8.60 25.31
C GLU A 48 -8.23 -8.60 23.80
N ALA A 49 -8.11 -7.43 23.21
CA ALA A 49 -7.82 -7.26 21.80
C ALA A 49 -6.48 -7.91 21.40
N PHE A 50 -5.44 -7.68 22.19
CA PHE A 50 -4.13 -8.32 21.98
C PHE A 50 -4.22 -9.85 22.11
N THR A 51 -4.94 -10.34 23.08
CA THR A 51 -5.12 -11.80 23.27
C THR A 51 -5.78 -12.44 22.04
N ILE A 52 -6.84 -11.83 21.50
CA ILE A 52 -7.52 -12.31 20.30
C ILE A 52 -6.55 -12.30 19.10
N GLN A 53 -5.83 -11.21 18.86
CA GLN A 53 -4.93 -11.08 17.72
C GLN A 53 -3.74 -12.03 17.81
N SER A 54 -3.13 -12.17 18.97
CA SER A 54 -1.96 -13.04 19.18
C SER A 54 -2.26 -14.52 19.02
N GLN A 55 -3.51 -14.96 19.19
CA GLN A 55 -3.93 -16.36 19.02
C GLN A 55 -4.35 -16.69 17.57
N ARG A 56 -4.63 -15.72 16.72
CA ARG A 56 -5.16 -15.95 15.37
C ARG A 56 -4.28 -16.86 14.50
N VAL A 57 -2.98 -16.59 14.42
CA VAL A 57 -2.03 -17.40 13.63
C VAL A 57 -1.77 -18.75 14.30
N PRO A 58 -1.42 -18.83 15.60
CA PRO A 58 -1.29 -20.11 16.29
C PRO A 58 -2.52 -21.03 16.16
N ASP A 59 -3.73 -20.50 16.25
CA ASP A 59 -4.95 -21.30 16.13
C ASP A 59 -5.16 -21.82 14.70
N ALA A 60 -4.84 -21.00 13.68
CA ALA A 60 -4.88 -21.47 12.29
C ALA A 60 -3.86 -22.59 12.01
N LEU A 61 -2.67 -22.51 12.60
CA LEU A 61 -1.60 -23.51 12.43
C LEU A 61 -1.87 -24.83 13.16
N LYS A 62 -2.71 -24.84 14.22
CA LYS A 62 -3.14 -26.07 14.90
C LYS A 62 -4.10 -26.92 14.07
N LEU A 63 -4.79 -26.32 13.10
CA LEU A 63 -5.73 -27.04 12.25
C LEU A 63 -5.02 -27.98 11.28
N SER A 64 -5.53 -29.21 11.14
CA SER A 64 -5.11 -30.11 10.07
C SER A 64 -5.45 -29.52 8.68
N LEU A 65 -4.81 -30.01 7.63
CA LEU A 65 -5.11 -29.58 6.26
C LEU A 65 -6.60 -29.81 5.92
N ALA A 66 -7.17 -30.95 6.32
CA ALA A 66 -8.58 -31.26 6.09
C ALA A 66 -9.51 -30.27 6.78
N GLU A 67 -9.19 -29.87 8.01
CA GLU A 67 -9.96 -28.85 8.74
C GLU A 67 -9.84 -27.48 8.09
N ARG A 68 -8.63 -27.05 7.67
CA ARG A 68 -8.44 -25.80 6.92
C ARG A 68 -9.22 -25.80 5.62
N GLN A 69 -9.20 -26.91 4.87
CA GLN A 69 -9.99 -27.08 3.64
C GLN A 69 -11.49 -26.94 3.92
N ARG A 70 -12.01 -27.61 4.94
CA ARG A 70 -13.42 -27.55 5.31
C ARG A 70 -13.86 -26.15 5.78
N ARG A 71 -13.03 -25.47 6.54
CA ARG A 71 -13.30 -24.14 7.11
C ARG A 71 -12.86 -22.97 6.20
N ARG A 72 -12.16 -23.28 5.09
CA ARG A 72 -11.54 -22.27 4.20
C ARG A 72 -10.60 -21.32 4.94
N VAL A 73 -9.83 -21.86 5.88
CA VAL A 73 -8.76 -21.16 6.57
C VAL A 73 -7.49 -21.23 5.74
N ALA A 74 -6.91 -20.08 5.43
CA ALA A 74 -5.67 -20.00 4.67
C ALA A 74 -4.49 -20.55 5.47
N GLN A 75 -3.50 -21.13 4.76
CA GLN A 75 -2.23 -21.52 5.35
C GLN A 75 -1.46 -20.25 5.76
N GLU A 76 -1.08 -20.20 7.03
CA GLU A 76 -0.17 -19.17 7.57
C GLU A 76 1.28 -19.66 7.54
N ALA A 77 2.25 -18.75 7.71
CA ALA A 77 3.67 -19.12 7.83
C ALA A 77 3.91 -19.94 9.10
N PHE A 78 4.65 -21.05 8.98
CA PHE A 78 5.01 -21.86 10.14
C PHE A 78 6.08 -21.17 10.99
N TRP A 79 7.14 -20.71 10.35
CA TRP A 79 8.29 -20.07 10.99
C TRP A 79 8.46 -18.69 10.39
N GLY A 80 7.64 -17.76 10.88
CA GLY A 80 7.50 -16.42 10.32
C GLY A 80 8.49 -15.38 10.86
N SER A 81 9.48 -15.81 11.69
CA SER A 81 10.47 -14.87 12.22
C SER A 81 11.89 -15.40 12.02
N PRO A 82 12.86 -14.55 11.66
CA PRO A 82 14.27 -14.93 11.60
C PRO A 82 14.73 -15.58 12.89
N SER A 83 15.49 -16.67 12.83
CA SER A 83 15.90 -17.41 14.03
C SER A 83 17.34 -17.91 13.97
N ALA A 84 17.88 -18.23 12.79
CA ALA A 84 19.25 -18.70 12.66
C ALA A 84 20.27 -17.59 12.95
N ASN A 85 20.01 -16.38 12.51
CA ASN A 85 20.82 -15.20 12.83
C ASN A 85 20.26 -14.51 14.09
N VAL A 86 20.82 -14.84 15.25
CA VAL A 86 20.39 -14.32 16.56
C VAL A 86 20.63 -12.81 16.67
N LEU A 87 21.70 -12.30 16.06
CA LEU A 87 22.01 -10.88 16.07
C LEU A 87 20.94 -10.08 15.33
N ASP A 88 20.55 -10.51 14.14
CA ASP A 88 19.51 -9.84 13.35
C ASP A 88 18.14 -9.96 14.02
N ARG A 89 17.82 -11.15 14.58
CA ARG A 89 16.60 -11.27 15.38
C ARG A 89 16.56 -10.29 16.56
N ALA A 90 17.65 -10.16 17.29
CA ALA A 90 17.74 -9.23 18.40
C ALA A 90 17.67 -7.77 17.91
N THR A 91 18.26 -7.48 16.77
CA THR A 91 18.19 -6.16 16.11
C THR A 91 16.75 -5.80 15.77
N ALA A 92 15.98 -6.71 15.17
CA ALA A 92 14.58 -6.49 14.89
C ALA A 92 13.71 -6.30 16.13
N MET A 93 14.09 -6.92 17.26
CA MET A 93 13.34 -6.86 18.53
C MET A 93 13.66 -5.64 19.39
N LEU A 94 14.87 -5.09 19.29
CA LEU A 94 15.42 -4.11 20.23
C LEU A 94 15.77 -2.81 19.50
N PRO A 95 14.89 -1.78 19.56
CA PRO A 95 15.11 -0.52 18.82
C PRO A 95 16.47 0.13 19.08
N ARG A 96 16.99 0.03 20.30
CA ARG A 96 18.32 0.56 20.64
C ARG A 96 19.46 -0.19 19.92
N LEU A 97 19.34 -1.51 19.78
CA LEU A 97 20.33 -2.30 19.03
C LEU A 97 20.26 -1.99 17.53
N LEU A 98 19.04 -1.85 16.96
CA LEU A 98 18.88 -1.41 15.58
C LEU A 98 19.52 -0.04 15.36
N TYR A 99 19.27 0.92 16.26
CA TYR A 99 19.88 2.24 16.18
C TYR A 99 21.41 2.18 16.16
N GLU A 100 22.02 1.34 17.01
CA GLU A 100 23.48 1.18 17.09
C GLU A 100 24.08 0.47 15.88
N ARG A 101 23.28 -0.37 15.20
CA ARG A 101 23.70 -1.14 14.02
C ARG A 101 23.42 -0.47 12.67
N LEU A 102 22.72 0.66 12.61
CA LEU A 102 22.37 1.29 11.33
C LEU A 102 23.59 1.48 10.41
N GLU A 103 24.76 1.86 10.96
CA GLU A 103 25.98 2.00 10.17
C GLU A 103 26.49 0.67 9.61
N ASP A 104 26.37 -0.43 10.37
CA ASP A 104 26.74 -1.76 9.89
C ASP A 104 25.82 -2.26 8.78
N LEU A 105 24.58 -1.78 8.79
CA LEU A 105 23.55 -2.09 7.77
C LEU A 105 23.63 -1.14 6.57
N GLY A 106 24.49 -0.11 6.60
CA GLY A 106 24.60 0.89 5.53
C GLY A 106 23.44 1.89 5.49
N LEU A 107 22.76 2.09 6.62
CA LEU A 107 21.58 2.96 6.75
C LEU A 107 21.91 4.21 7.56
N ASP A 108 21.48 5.39 7.10
CA ASP A 108 21.57 6.64 7.86
C ASP A 108 20.32 6.89 8.70
N PHE A 109 19.16 6.65 8.10
CA PHE A 109 17.87 6.90 8.74
C PHE A 109 16.87 5.80 8.38
N CYS A 110 16.07 5.36 9.34
CA CYS A 110 15.08 4.31 9.12
C CYS A 110 13.72 4.70 9.70
N VAL A 111 12.67 4.48 8.92
CA VAL A 111 11.28 4.52 9.37
C VAL A 111 10.84 3.09 9.66
N VAL A 112 10.35 2.85 10.87
CA VAL A 112 10.05 1.50 11.36
C VAL A 112 8.56 1.28 11.49
N TYR A 113 8.07 0.28 10.80
CA TYR A 113 6.68 -0.16 10.84
C TYR A 113 6.47 -1.33 11.80
N PRO A 114 5.24 -1.56 12.27
CA PRO A 114 4.93 -2.71 13.10
C PRO A 114 5.00 -4.02 12.32
N THR A 115 5.25 -5.13 12.99
CA THR A 115 5.01 -6.49 12.48
C THR A 115 3.70 -7.06 13.02
N ALA A 116 3.55 -7.23 14.32
CA ALA A 116 2.28 -7.67 14.93
C ALA A 116 1.17 -6.63 14.73
N GLY A 117 1.54 -5.36 14.85
CA GLY A 117 0.64 -4.22 14.69
C GLY A 117 0.00 -4.06 13.32
N LEU A 118 0.57 -4.62 12.24
CA LEU A 118 0.02 -4.58 10.87
C LEU A 118 -1.45 -5.03 10.77
N SER A 119 -1.93 -5.82 11.72
CA SER A 119 -3.30 -6.34 11.70
C SER A 119 -4.27 -5.66 12.68
N TYR A 120 -3.79 -4.82 13.60
CA TYR A 120 -4.61 -4.31 14.71
C TYR A 120 -5.74 -3.39 14.26
N HIS A 121 -5.49 -2.53 13.28
CA HIS A 121 -6.50 -1.64 12.70
C HIS A 121 -7.64 -2.36 11.97
N ARG A 122 -7.52 -3.70 11.74
CA ARG A 122 -8.52 -4.52 11.03
C ARG A 122 -9.54 -5.19 11.94
N MET A 123 -9.45 -5.02 13.26
CA MET A 123 -10.42 -5.58 14.19
C MET A 123 -11.82 -5.03 13.90
N GLN A 124 -12.83 -5.90 13.90
CA GLN A 124 -14.22 -5.49 13.62
C GLN A 124 -14.86 -4.76 14.81
N ASP A 125 -14.58 -5.20 16.03
CA ASP A 125 -15.09 -4.55 17.23
C ASP A 125 -14.43 -3.19 17.43
N THR A 126 -15.22 -2.12 17.40
CA THR A 126 -14.76 -0.72 17.51
C THR A 126 -14.05 -0.45 18.83
N ARG A 127 -14.57 -0.97 19.96
CA ARG A 127 -13.98 -0.79 21.28
C ARG A 127 -12.58 -1.41 21.35
N LEU A 128 -12.46 -2.64 20.86
CA LEU A 128 -11.19 -3.38 20.86
C LEU A 128 -10.20 -2.78 19.88
N ARG A 129 -10.64 -2.40 18.69
CA ARG A 129 -9.79 -1.78 17.65
C ARG A 129 -9.17 -0.47 18.15
N ARG A 130 -9.99 0.43 18.70
CA ARG A 130 -9.51 1.72 19.23
C ARG A 130 -8.56 1.52 20.41
N ALA A 131 -8.89 0.60 21.31
CA ALA A 131 -8.06 0.33 22.49
C ALA A 131 -6.68 -0.24 22.11
N ILE A 132 -6.62 -1.20 21.17
CA ILE A 132 -5.34 -1.82 20.78
C ILE A 132 -4.48 -0.87 19.95
N CYS A 133 -5.04 -0.10 19.02
CA CYS A 133 -4.28 0.89 18.25
C CYS A 133 -3.68 1.97 19.18
N ARG A 134 -4.49 2.52 20.09
CA ARG A 134 -4.03 3.50 21.08
C ARG A 134 -2.93 2.93 21.98
N ALA A 135 -3.13 1.72 22.52
CA ALA A 135 -2.14 1.08 23.39
C ALA A 135 -0.83 0.79 22.64
N TYR A 136 -0.92 0.33 21.39
CA TYR A 136 0.23 0.11 20.54
C TYR A 136 1.03 1.41 20.31
N ASN A 137 0.35 2.49 19.92
CA ASN A 137 1.00 3.76 19.63
C ASN A 137 1.73 4.33 20.86
N VAL A 138 1.11 4.26 22.05
CA VAL A 138 1.76 4.68 23.30
C VAL A 138 2.97 3.79 23.61
N PHE A 139 2.80 2.46 23.55
CA PHE A 139 3.88 1.51 23.83
C PHE A 139 5.08 1.72 22.89
N THR A 140 4.83 1.84 21.59
CA THR A 140 5.89 2.02 20.59
C THR A 140 6.60 3.37 20.77
N ALA A 141 5.87 4.46 21.06
CA ALA A 141 6.49 5.76 21.37
C ALA A 141 7.42 5.70 22.59
N GLU A 142 7.08 4.90 23.60
CA GLU A 142 7.93 4.67 24.76
C GLU A 142 9.21 3.89 24.39
N GLN A 143 9.11 2.86 23.51
CA GLN A 143 10.24 2.03 23.10
C GLN A 143 11.24 2.78 22.21
N PHE A 144 10.77 3.71 21.37
CA PHE A 144 11.63 4.46 20.45
C PHE A 144 12.07 5.82 20.98
N ARG A 145 11.79 6.12 22.25
CA ARG A 145 12.16 7.40 22.88
C ARG A 145 13.66 7.68 22.82
N GLY A 146 14.03 8.86 22.30
CA GLY A 146 15.42 9.30 22.22
C GLY A 146 16.24 8.71 21.06
N LEU A 147 15.57 8.12 20.05
CA LEU A 147 16.20 7.56 18.86
C LEU A 147 15.86 8.34 17.58
N SER A 148 15.06 9.40 17.69
CA SER A 148 14.40 10.08 16.56
C SER A 148 15.35 10.82 15.60
N ASP A 149 16.60 10.96 15.92
CA ASP A 149 17.62 11.50 15.04
C ASP A 149 17.99 10.53 13.89
N ARG A 150 17.77 9.22 14.06
CA ARG A 150 18.05 8.19 13.06
C ARG A 150 16.96 7.15 12.89
N LEU A 151 16.03 7.00 13.85
CA LEU A 151 15.07 5.93 13.88
C LEU A 151 13.72 6.42 14.39
N ILE A 152 12.68 6.35 13.56
CA ILE A 152 11.33 6.79 13.94
C ILE A 152 10.28 5.71 13.64
N PRO A 153 9.34 5.47 14.57
CA PRO A 153 8.26 4.52 14.34
C PRO A 153 7.07 5.14 13.60
N ALA A 154 6.29 4.28 12.92
CA ALA A 154 5.00 4.63 12.35
C ALA A 154 3.86 4.39 13.35
N ALA A 155 2.95 5.35 13.48
CA ALA A 155 1.71 5.17 14.24
C ALA A 155 0.70 4.32 13.46
N ILE A 156 -0.04 3.46 14.15
CA ILE A 156 -1.17 2.71 13.57
C ILE A 156 -2.44 3.55 13.68
N ILE A 157 -3.05 3.86 12.53
CA ILE A 157 -4.28 4.66 12.46
C ILE A 157 -5.44 3.77 12.02
N PRO A 158 -6.47 3.59 12.86
CA PRO A 158 -7.67 2.86 12.48
C PRO A 158 -8.48 3.67 11.46
N MET A 159 -8.84 3.05 10.32
CA MET A 159 -9.55 3.71 9.22
C MET A 159 -10.98 3.18 9.06
N TYR A 160 -11.55 2.59 10.12
CA TYR A 160 -12.89 2.00 10.01
C TYR A 160 -13.97 3.07 9.85
N THR A 161 -13.83 4.21 10.53
CA THR A 161 -14.57 5.45 10.27
C THR A 161 -13.64 6.65 10.23
N PRO A 162 -14.02 7.74 9.55
CA PRO A 162 -13.22 8.97 9.54
C PRO A 162 -12.96 9.54 10.95
N GLU A 163 -13.94 9.45 11.85
CA GLU A 163 -13.83 9.96 13.22
C GLU A 163 -12.77 9.20 14.02
N GLU A 164 -12.74 7.86 13.92
CA GLU A 164 -11.69 7.07 14.57
C GLU A 164 -10.30 7.43 14.05
N ALA A 165 -10.18 7.62 12.73
CA ALA A 165 -8.91 7.97 12.10
C ALA A 165 -8.42 9.34 12.56
N ILE A 166 -9.28 10.35 12.56
CA ILE A 166 -8.95 11.73 12.96
C ILE A 166 -8.53 11.76 14.44
N GLU A 167 -9.31 11.12 15.31
CA GLU A 167 -9.01 11.09 16.75
C GLU A 167 -7.64 10.47 17.04
N GLU A 168 -7.32 9.34 16.38
CA GLU A 168 -6.03 8.68 16.59
C GLU A 168 -4.87 9.42 15.93
N LEU A 169 -5.05 10.02 14.75
CA LEU A 169 -4.06 10.89 14.11
C LEU A 169 -3.70 12.09 15.00
N GLU A 170 -4.70 12.80 15.50
CA GLU A 170 -4.48 13.94 16.40
C GLU A 170 -3.71 13.51 17.65
N PHE A 171 -4.12 12.43 18.28
CA PHE A 171 -3.45 11.94 19.48
C PHE A 171 -2.00 11.51 19.20
N ALA A 172 -1.78 10.70 18.17
CA ALA A 172 -0.45 10.20 17.83
C ALA A 172 0.53 11.34 17.50
N VAL A 173 0.09 12.33 16.72
CA VAL A 173 0.95 13.43 16.31
C VAL A 173 1.14 14.45 17.43
N THR A 174 0.04 14.90 18.11
CA THR A 174 0.13 16.01 19.05
C THR A 174 0.57 15.59 20.46
N GLN A 175 0.25 14.36 20.89
CA GLN A 175 0.57 13.89 22.23
C GLN A 175 1.80 12.98 22.27
N LEU A 176 2.04 12.22 21.21
CA LEU A 176 3.14 11.26 21.16
C LEU A 176 4.29 11.71 20.24
N GLY A 177 4.08 12.74 19.40
CA GLY A 177 5.10 13.29 18.51
C GLY A 177 5.41 12.44 17.26
N TYR A 178 4.48 11.58 16.85
CA TYR A 178 4.65 10.82 15.62
C TYR A 178 4.69 11.73 14.39
N LYS A 179 5.54 11.37 13.44
CA LYS A 179 5.66 12.03 12.13
C LYS A 179 5.22 11.12 10.97
N VAL A 180 5.02 9.83 11.23
CA VAL A 180 4.62 8.81 10.25
C VAL A 180 3.33 8.15 10.69
N ALA A 181 2.40 7.97 9.76
CA ALA A 181 1.12 7.32 9.99
C ALA A 181 0.91 6.16 9.02
N MET A 182 0.79 4.95 9.55
CA MET A 182 0.34 3.78 8.83
C MET A 182 -1.19 3.73 8.86
N VAL A 183 -1.79 3.74 7.67
CA VAL A 183 -3.25 3.77 7.50
C VAL A 183 -3.76 2.51 6.80
N GLY A 184 -5.00 2.13 7.06
CA GLY A 184 -5.70 1.07 6.36
C GLY A 184 -6.38 1.58 5.08
N GLY A 185 -6.26 0.86 3.96
CA GLY A 185 -6.92 1.19 2.70
C GLY A 185 -8.08 0.27 2.34
N LEU A 186 -8.19 -0.89 3.01
CA LEU A 186 -9.20 -1.92 2.77
C LEU A 186 -9.95 -2.21 4.07
N MET A 187 -11.19 -1.73 4.17
CA MET A 187 -12.03 -1.95 5.34
C MET A 187 -13.03 -3.07 5.07
N ARG A 188 -13.04 -4.04 5.95
CA ARG A 188 -13.98 -5.17 5.87
C ARG A 188 -15.33 -4.72 6.43
N ARG A 189 -16.39 -4.77 5.62
CA ARG A 189 -17.73 -4.36 5.99
C ARG A 189 -18.75 -5.44 5.74
N ARG A 190 -19.85 -5.37 6.46
CA ARG A 190 -21.03 -6.22 6.20
C ARG A 190 -21.90 -5.58 5.13
N VAL A 191 -22.68 -6.40 4.43
CA VAL A 191 -23.66 -5.90 3.45
C VAL A 191 -24.88 -5.40 4.22
N ARG A 192 -25.12 -4.08 4.19
CA ARG A 192 -26.17 -3.41 4.99
C ARG A 192 -27.55 -4.02 4.78
N GLN A 193 -27.96 -4.23 3.53
CA GLN A 193 -29.25 -4.85 3.23
C GLN A 193 -29.38 -6.22 3.89
N LEU A 194 -28.32 -7.01 3.91
CA LEU A 194 -28.34 -8.34 4.54
C LEU A 194 -28.37 -8.26 6.06
N GLU A 195 -27.76 -7.24 6.67
CA GLU A 195 -27.87 -6.99 8.11
C GLU A 195 -29.31 -6.68 8.54
N GLU A 196 -30.03 -5.91 7.71
CA GLU A 196 -31.42 -5.53 7.96
C GLU A 196 -32.39 -6.71 7.75
N GLU A 197 -32.19 -7.48 6.68
CA GLU A 197 -33.08 -8.59 6.30
C GLU A 197 -32.78 -9.90 7.05
N ASN A 198 -31.50 -10.21 7.29
CA ASN A 198 -31.08 -11.46 7.94
C ASN A 198 -29.76 -11.29 8.71
N PRO A 199 -29.80 -10.80 9.97
CA PRO A 199 -28.61 -10.55 10.79
C PRO A 199 -27.71 -11.77 11.03
N GLN A 200 -28.25 -13.00 10.99
CA GLN A 200 -27.43 -14.20 11.13
C GLN A 200 -26.61 -14.49 9.87
N ALA A 201 -27.24 -14.40 8.69
CA ALA A 201 -26.55 -14.61 7.42
C ALA A 201 -25.51 -13.51 7.15
N SER A 202 -25.76 -12.28 7.58
CA SER A 202 -24.85 -11.14 7.41
C SER A 202 -23.50 -11.35 8.08
N GLN A 203 -23.42 -12.18 9.12
CA GLN A 203 -22.15 -12.51 9.79
C GLN A 203 -21.18 -13.30 8.89
N ALA A 204 -21.70 -13.98 7.87
CA ALA A 204 -20.92 -14.78 6.93
C ALA A 204 -20.60 -14.06 5.62
N VAL A 205 -21.18 -12.88 5.37
CA VAL A 205 -21.02 -12.12 4.11
C VAL A 205 -20.38 -10.78 4.38
N GLU A 206 -19.26 -10.54 3.75
CA GLU A 206 -18.49 -9.31 3.90
C GLU A 206 -18.08 -8.80 2.51
N TRP A 207 -17.94 -7.49 2.40
CA TRP A 207 -17.31 -6.85 1.27
C TRP A 207 -16.13 -5.98 1.73
N TYR A 208 -15.26 -5.62 0.80
CA TYR A 208 -14.11 -4.78 1.09
C TYR A 208 -14.37 -3.38 0.56
N ASP A 209 -14.60 -2.46 1.49
CA ASP A 209 -14.67 -1.03 1.25
C ASP A 209 -13.26 -0.51 1.03
N VAL A 210 -13.02 0.09 -0.13
CA VAL A 210 -11.73 0.67 -0.49
C VAL A 210 -11.82 2.18 -0.29
N VAL A 211 -11.06 2.71 0.68
CA VAL A 211 -11.07 4.15 0.93
C VAL A 211 -10.69 4.93 -0.32
N GLY A 212 -11.50 5.91 -0.68
CA GLY A 212 -11.25 6.77 -1.83
C GLY A 212 -12.31 6.73 -2.93
N ILE A 213 -13.02 5.61 -3.11
CA ILE A 213 -14.13 5.50 -4.07
C ILE A 213 -15.25 4.66 -3.49
N ASP A 214 -16.50 5.13 -3.64
CA ASP A 214 -17.74 4.41 -3.31
C ASP A 214 -17.79 3.85 -1.87
N SER A 215 -17.02 4.43 -0.97
CA SER A 215 -17.10 4.11 0.47
C SER A 215 -18.42 4.58 1.07
N GLU A 216 -18.90 3.89 2.11
CA GLU A 216 -20.03 4.33 2.93
C GLU A 216 -19.71 5.61 3.71
N HIS A 217 -18.43 5.99 3.82
CA HIS A 217 -17.95 7.13 4.55
C HIS A 217 -17.21 8.12 3.65
N ASP A 218 -17.35 9.41 3.94
CA ASP A 218 -16.52 10.47 3.36
C ASP A 218 -15.18 10.56 4.11
N TYR A 219 -14.08 10.16 3.46
CA TYR A 219 -12.74 10.24 4.03
C TYR A 219 -12.01 11.56 3.74
N ASP A 220 -12.60 12.51 3.03
CA ASP A 220 -11.98 13.82 2.78
C ASP A 220 -11.59 14.56 4.09
N PRO A 221 -12.36 14.46 5.20
CA PRO A 221 -11.93 15.02 6.49
C PRO A 221 -10.62 14.42 7.03
N VAL A 222 -10.36 13.12 6.76
CA VAL A 222 -9.11 12.46 7.18
C VAL A 222 -7.93 13.01 6.38
N TRP A 223 -8.07 13.13 5.05
CA TRP A 223 -7.03 13.68 4.20
C TRP A 223 -6.72 15.14 4.52
N ARG A 224 -7.74 15.92 4.84
CA ARG A 224 -7.57 17.30 5.35
C ARG A 224 -6.82 17.32 6.66
N LYS A 225 -7.15 16.39 7.58
CA LYS A 225 -6.43 16.26 8.86
C LYS A 225 -4.97 15.84 8.67
N CYS A 226 -4.66 14.98 7.71
CA CYS A 226 -3.27 14.65 7.36
C CYS A 226 -2.48 15.90 6.93
N LEU A 227 -3.05 16.76 6.08
CA LEU A 227 -2.42 18.03 5.70
C LEU A 227 -2.27 19.00 6.88
N GLU A 228 -3.29 19.13 7.72
CA GLU A 228 -3.24 19.98 8.91
C GLU A 228 -2.12 19.57 9.86
N LEU A 229 -1.98 18.28 10.10
CA LEU A 229 -0.95 17.70 10.96
C LEU A 229 0.38 17.49 10.24
N ARG A 230 0.47 17.76 8.92
CA ARG A 230 1.65 17.57 8.07
C ARG A 230 2.17 16.13 8.08
N VAL A 231 1.27 15.16 7.92
CA VAL A 231 1.59 13.74 7.90
C VAL A 231 1.19 13.13 6.56
N ALA A 232 2.15 12.56 5.84
CA ALA A 232 1.90 11.78 4.64
C ALA A 232 1.45 10.35 5.04
N PRO A 233 0.26 9.89 4.62
CA PRO A 233 -0.21 8.55 4.96
C PRO A 233 0.51 7.46 4.15
N SER A 234 0.87 6.36 4.84
CA SER A 234 1.45 5.17 4.25
C SER A 234 0.46 4.01 4.36
N PHE A 235 0.10 3.41 3.23
CA PHE A 235 -0.74 2.21 3.19
C PHE A 235 0.15 0.97 3.27
N HIS A 236 0.06 0.27 4.39
CA HIS A 236 0.74 -1.00 4.61
C HIS A 236 -0.30 -2.12 4.78
N ASN A 237 -1.03 -2.40 3.73
CA ASN A 237 -2.18 -3.31 3.73
C ASN A 237 -1.92 -4.53 2.88
N GLY A 238 -1.91 -5.69 3.52
CA GLY A 238 -1.89 -6.96 2.79
C GLY A 238 -3.28 -7.46 2.41
N ALA A 239 -3.37 -8.11 1.25
CA ALA A 239 -4.55 -8.85 0.79
C ALA A 239 -4.44 -10.36 1.05
N ARG A 240 -3.54 -10.79 1.93
CA ARG A 240 -3.39 -12.20 2.33
C ARG A 240 -4.70 -12.71 2.97
N SER A 241 -5.09 -13.91 2.62
CA SER A 241 -6.35 -14.52 3.05
C SER A 241 -7.62 -13.84 2.56
N ILE A 242 -7.51 -12.98 1.53
CA ILE A 242 -8.63 -12.30 0.90
C ILE A 242 -8.86 -12.85 -0.52
N LEU A 243 -10.12 -12.96 -0.93
CA LEU A 243 -10.53 -13.38 -2.27
C LEU A 243 -9.79 -14.66 -2.73
N LEU A 244 -8.99 -14.58 -3.78
CA LEU A 244 -8.28 -15.71 -4.38
C LEU A 244 -7.08 -16.21 -3.54
N ARG A 245 -6.63 -15.47 -2.53
CA ARG A 245 -5.50 -15.81 -1.66
C ARG A 245 -5.93 -16.59 -0.41
N LYS A 246 -6.67 -17.69 -0.60
CA LYS A 246 -7.19 -18.54 0.49
C LYS A 246 -6.79 -20.01 0.32
N SER A 247 -5.56 -20.28 -0.14
CA SER A 247 -5.05 -21.64 -0.17
C SER A 247 -4.89 -22.18 1.26
N PRO A 248 -5.53 -23.33 1.61
CA PRO A 248 -5.36 -23.92 2.93
C PRO A 248 -4.06 -24.73 3.08
N SER A 249 -3.27 -24.86 2.01
CA SER A 249 -2.09 -25.72 1.97
C SER A 249 -0.80 -25.01 1.59
N ASN A 250 -0.86 -23.77 1.08
CA ASN A 250 0.32 -23.09 0.55
C ASN A 250 0.38 -21.62 1.00
N PHE A 251 1.37 -21.32 1.83
CA PHE A 251 1.60 -19.96 2.33
C PHE A 251 2.11 -19.05 1.21
N CYS A 252 3.08 -19.46 0.40
CA CYS A 252 3.64 -18.62 -0.67
C CYS A 252 2.56 -18.22 -1.69
N TYR A 253 1.63 -19.13 -2.04
CA TYR A 253 0.48 -18.79 -2.88
C TYR A 253 -0.38 -17.66 -2.27
N ASN A 254 -0.53 -17.65 -0.95
CA ASN A 254 -1.30 -16.61 -0.26
C ASN A 254 -0.51 -15.31 -0.11
N HIS A 255 0.81 -15.42 -0.01
CA HIS A 255 1.73 -14.31 0.28
C HIS A 255 2.14 -13.53 -0.97
N ILE A 256 2.66 -14.22 -2.00
CA ILE A 256 3.20 -13.56 -3.20
C ILE A 256 2.22 -12.54 -3.77
N GLY A 257 2.66 -11.28 -3.85
CA GLY A 257 1.95 -10.17 -4.44
C GLY A 257 0.70 -9.69 -3.68
N HIS A 258 0.55 -10.03 -2.40
CA HIS A 258 -0.65 -9.63 -1.65
C HIS A 258 -0.65 -8.13 -1.29
N PHE A 259 0.51 -7.54 -1.04
CA PHE A 259 0.65 -6.10 -0.84
C PHE A 259 0.46 -5.33 -2.15
N ALA A 260 1.06 -5.81 -3.25
CA ALA A 260 0.83 -5.27 -4.59
C ALA A 260 -0.66 -5.22 -4.96
N SER A 261 -1.40 -6.29 -4.67
CA SER A 261 -2.85 -6.34 -4.96
C SER A 261 -3.66 -5.37 -4.12
N ALA A 262 -3.31 -5.20 -2.85
CA ALA A 262 -3.94 -4.22 -1.97
C ALA A 262 -3.58 -2.80 -2.37
N GLY A 263 -2.29 -2.52 -2.62
CA GLY A 263 -1.80 -1.23 -3.08
C GLY A 263 -2.44 -0.80 -4.40
N HIS A 264 -2.53 -1.72 -5.37
CA HIS A 264 -3.19 -1.48 -6.65
C HIS A 264 -4.66 -1.07 -6.49
N ALA A 265 -5.40 -1.77 -5.61
CA ALA A 265 -6.82 -1.44 -5.37
C ALA A 265 -6.96 -0.04 -4.75
N VAL A 266 -6.14 0.27 -3.73
CA VAL A 266 -6.20 1.56 -3.01
C VAL A 266 -5.74 2.71 -3.89
N ALA A 267 -4.60 2.58 -4.59
CA ALA A 267 -4.09 3.63 -5.49
C ALA A 267 -5.10 3.98 -6.58
N LYS A 268 -5.73 2.94 -7.17
CA LYS A 268 -6.77 3.09 -8.17
C LYS A 268 -8.01 3.79 -7.59
N ALA A 269 -8.41 3.44 -6.37
CA ALA A 269 -9.55 4.07 -5.68
C ALA A 269 -9.30 5.56 -5.36
N LEU A 270 -8.12 5.89 -4.85
CA LEU A 270 -7.74 7.29 -4.59
C LEU A 270 -7.70 8.12 -5.87
N PHE A 271 -7.20 7.53 -6.98
CA PHE A 271 -7.16 8.20 -8.27
C PHE A 271 -8.59 8.45 -8.83
N PHE A 272 -9.39 7.40 -9.03
CA PHE A 272 -10.73 7.52 -9.61
C PHE A 272 -11.71 8.27 -8.70
N GLY A 273 -11.56 8.16 -7.39
CA GLY A 273 -12.32 8.96 -6.43
C GLY A 273 -11.93 10.44 -6.42
N GLY A 274 -10.88 10.83 -7.16
CA GLY A 274 -10.44 12.22 -7.28
C GLY A 274 -9.72 12.76 -6.04
N ILE A 275 -9.19 11.91 -5.18
CA ILE A 275 -8.51 12.33 -3.94
C ILE A 275 -7.27 13.16 -4.27
N THR A 276 -6.44 12.71 -5.23
CA THR A 276 -5.24 13.44 -5.64
C THR A 276 -5.56 14.78 -6.33
N ARG A 277 -6.77 14.95 -6.87
CA ARG A 277 -7.27 16.22 -7.39
C ARG A 277 -7.69 17.19 -6.28
N ARG A 278 -8.41 16.67 -5.26
CA ARG A 278 -8.90 17.49 -4.15
C ARG A 278 -7.82 17.82 -3.13
N PHE A 279 -6.81 16.95 -3.00
CA PHE A 279 -5.69 17.11 -2.07
C PHE A 279 -4.33 17.07 -2.82
N PRO A 280 -4.06 18.08 -3.67
CA PRO A 280 -2.88 18.08 -4.54
C PRO A 280 -1.55 18.20 -3.80
N ASP A 281 -1.56 18.54 -2.52
CA ASP A 281 -0.37 18.68 -1.68
C ASP A 281 -0.14 17.46 -0.75
N LEU A 282 -1.00 16.43 -0.84
CA LEU A 282 -0.87 15.22 -0.04
C LEU A 282 -0.23 14.09 -0.85
N ASN A 283 0.83 13.52 -0.30
CA ASN A 283 1.50 12.35 -0.84
C ASN A 283 1.00 11.07 -0.16
N PHE A 284 0.98 9.95 -0.89
CA PHE A 284 0.54 8.64 -0.42
C PHE A 284 1.60 7.58 -0.75
N ALA A 285 1.97 6.74 0.22
CA ALA A 285 2.84 5.60 -0.03
C ALA A 285 2.08 4.27 0.03
N PHE A 286 2.53 3.31 -0.79
CA PHE A 286 2.04 1.93 -0.82
C PHE A 286 3.24 1.02 -0.60
N LEU A 287 3.30 0.38 0.56
CA LEU A 287 4.50 -0.30 1.05
C LEU A 287 4.49 -1.80 0.75
N GLU A 288 5.67 -2.40 0.69
CA GLU A 288 5.93 -3.84 0.53
C GLU A 288 5.30 -4.47 -0.74
N GLY A 289 4.95 -3.66 -1.73
CA GLY A 289 4.31 -4.15 -2.96
C GLY A 289 5.18 -4.08 -4.20
N GLY A 290 6.35 -3.45 -4.12
CA GLY A 290 7.16 -3.10 -5.28
C GLY A 290 6.49 -2.05 -6.17
N VAL A 291 7.15 -1.66 -7.26
CA VAL A 291 6.66 -0.62 -8.19
C VAL A 291 6.12 -1.18 -9.50
N GLY A 292 6.36 -2.45 -9.82
CA GLY A 292 5.97 -3.05 -11.10
C GLY A 292 4.48 -2.95 -11.40
N TRP A 293 3.63 -3.23 -10.40
CA TRP A 293 2.17 -3.09 -10.52
C TRP A 293 1.73 -1.63 -10.75
N ALA A 294 2.48 -0.67 -10.19
CA ALA A 294 2.17 0.75 -10.33
C ALA A 294 2.51 1.26 -11.72
N CYS A 295 3.60 0.77 -12.34
CA CYS A 295 3.92 1.05 -13.74
C CYS A 295 2.81 0.54 -14.66
N MET A 296 2.30 -0.68 -14.42
CA MET A 296 1.16 -1.23 -15.16
C MET A 296 -0.10 -0.39 -14.94
N LEU A 297 -0.45 -0.07 -13.69
CA LEU A 297 -1.62 0.73 -13.38
C LEU A 297 -1.56 2.11 -14.07
N TYR A 298 -0.40 2.77 -14.02
CA TYR A 298 -0.22 4.07 -14.68
C TYR A 298 -0.47 3.99 -16.20
N ALA A 299 0.09 2.97 -16.85
CA ALA A 299 -0.14 2.74 -18.27
C ALA A 299 -1.61 2.40 -18.58
N ASP A 300 -2.24 1.57 -17.75
CA ASP A 300 -3.64 1.17 -17.90
C ASP A 300 -4.61 2.34 -17.72
N LEU A 301 -4.35 3.23 -16.75
CA LEU A 301 -5.16 4.45 -16.57
C LEU A 301 -5.19 5.30 -17.85
N ILE A 302 -4.05 5.46 -18.52
CA ILE A 302 -3.96 6.21 -19.76
C ILE A 302 -4.66 5.46 -20.90
N GLY A 303 -4.34 4.18 -21.07
CA GLY A 303 -4.91 3.37 -22.15
C GLY A 303 -6.44 3.20 -22.04
N HIS A 304 -6.98 3.14 -20.81
CA HIS A 304 -8.42 3.12 -20.59
C HIS A 304 -9.05 4.49 -20.82
N TRP A 305 -8.41 5.56 -20.36
CA TRP A 305 -8.91 6.91 -20.63
C TRP A 305 -9.03 7.20 -22.13
N GLU A 306 -8.04 6.83 -22.93
CA GLU A 306 -8.08 7.00 -24.40
C GLU A 306 -9.28 6.29 -25.05
N LYS A 307 -9.81 5.23 -24.43
CA LYS A 307 -10.94 4.42 -24.94
C LYS A 307 -12.27 4.71 -24.25
N ARG A 308 -12.25 5.30 -23.05
CA ARG A 308 -13.41 5.44 -22.16
C ARG A 308 -13.64 6.87 -21.67
N ASN A 309 -12.89 7.87 -22.19
CA ASN A 309 -13.22 9.25 -21.92
C ASN A 309 -14.54 9.64 -22.61
N ARG A 310 -15.11 10.76 -22.20
CA ARG A 310 -16.42 11.24 -22.69
C ARG A 310 -16.57 11.25 -24.20
N GLN A 311 -15.50 11.55 -24.94
CA GLN A 311 -15.52 11.56 -26.41
C GLN A 311 -15.37 10.15 -26.98
N ALA A 312 -14.49 9.34 -26.43
CA ALA A 312 -14.17 8.01 -26.94
C ALA A 312 -15.33 7.01 -26.78
N ILE A 313 -16.12 7.11 -25.71
CA ILE A 313 -17.30 6.24 -25.49
C ILE A 313 -18.35 6.37 -26.61
N GLU A 314 -18.34 7.47 -27.37
CA GLU A 314 -19.19 7.62 -28.54
C GLU A 314 -18.94 6.56 -29.63
N HIS A 315 -17.76 5.91 -29.62
CA HIS A 315 -17.50 4.77 -30.51
C HIS A 315 -18.33 3.52 -30.19
N THR A 316 -18.80 3.41 -28.96
CA THR A 316 -19.63 2.31 -28.47
C THR A 316 -21.10 2.72 -28.30
N ASN A 317 -21.47 3.94 -28.71
CA ASN A 317 -22.84 4.44 -28.62
C ASN A 317 -23.74 3.64 -29.58
N PRO A 318 -24.75 2.89 -29.07
CA PRO A 318 -25.64 2.06 -29.90
C PRO A 318 -26.38 2.87 -30.95
N ASP A 319 -26.70 4.14 -30.67
CA ASP A 319 -27.44 5.01 -31.61
C ASP A 319 -26.64 5.31 -32.89
N LYS A 320 -25.32 5.07 -32.87
CA LYS A 320 -24.44 5.23 -34.03
C LYS A 320 -24.29 3.98 -34.88
N LEU A 321 -24.95 2.87 -34.49
CA LEU A 321 -24.88 1.62 -35.25
C LEU A 321 -25.59 1.73 -36.58
N ASP A 322 -24.85 1.57 -37.68
CA ASP A 322 -25.44 1.41 -39.02
C ASP A 322 -26.07 0.00 -39.19
N VAL A 323 -27.32 -0.12 -38.77
CA VAL A 323 -28.06 -1.39 -38.78
C VAL A 323 -28.18 -1.93 -40.20
N LYS A 324 -28.32 -1.07 -41.23
CA LYS A 324 -28.41 -1.51 -42.62
C LYS A 324 -27.12 -2.19 -43.07
N ARG A 325 -26.00 -1.60 -42.69
CA ARG A 325 -24.69 -2.13 -43.00
C ARG A 325 -24.39 -3.43 -42.23
N LEU A 326 -24.80 -3.50 -40.98
CA LEU A 326 -24.71 -4.72 -40.18
C LEU A 326 -25.53 -5.86 -40.81
N LEU A 327 -26.76 -5.58 -41.27
CA LEU A 327 -27.60 -6.56 -41.94
C LEU A 327 -26.93 -7.09 -43.22
N GLN A 328 -26.32 -6.23 -44.03
CA GLN A 328 -25.58 -6.67 -45.23
C GLN A 328 -24.45 -7.64 -44.90
N PHE A 329 -23.71 -7.41 -43.77
CA PHE A 329 -22.72 -8.34 -43.32
C PHE A 329 -23.31 -9.63 -42.77
N ALA A 330 -24.39 -9.56 -42.01
CA ALA A 330 -25.12 -10.75 -41.54
C ALA A 330 -25.61 -11.62 -42.71
N GLU A 331 -26.20 -11.02 -43.72
CA GLU A 331 -26.66 -11.73 -44.94
C GLU A 331 -25.53 -12.40 -45.72
N LYS A 332 -24.34 -11.81 -45.71
CA LYS A 332 -23.16 -12.35 -46.42
C LYS A 332 -22.43 -13.44 -45.64
N TYR A 333 -22.34 -13.32 -44.31
CA TYR A 333 -21.43 -14.13 -43.48
C TYR A 333 -22.13 -14.83 -42.30
N GLY A 334 -23.35 -14.44 -41.94
CA GLY A 334 -24.08 -14.97 -40.80
C GLY A 334 -24.90 -16.22 -41.09
N SER A 335 -25.32 -16.90 -40.06
CA SER A 335 -26.37 -17.91 -40.15
C SER A 335 -27.75 -17.29 -40.33
N GLN A 336 -28.74 -18.08 -40.79
CA GLN A 336 -30.12 -17.59 -40.91
C GLN A 336 -30.66 -17.02 -39.60
N ALA A 337 -30.31 -17.64 -38.46
CA ALA A 337 -30.73 -17.16 -37.14
C ALA A 337 -30.17 -15.74 -36.81
N VAL A 338 -28.91 -15.46 -37.16
CA VAL A 338 -28.31 -14.12 -37.00
C VAL A 338 -28.99 -13.10 -37.91
N ILE A 339 -29.24 -13.45 -39.18
CA ILE A 339 -29.92 -12.58 -40.13
C ILE A 339 -31.31 -12.19 -39.62
N ASP A 340 -32.06 -13.18 -39.15
CA ASP A 340 -33.42 -12.97 -38.65
C ASP A 340 -33.46 -12.15 -37.37
N ALA A 341 -32.49 -12.36 -36.45
CA ALA A 341 -32.36 -11.56 -35.25
C ALA A 341 -32.04 -10.09 -35.55
N VAL A 342 -31.06 -9.82 -36.43
CA VAL A 342 -30.73 -8.47 -36.87
C VAL A 342 -31.90 -7.77 -37.54
N ARG A 343 -32.67 -8.49 -38.37
CA ARG A 343 -33.89 -7.95 -39.01
C ARG A 343 -34.97 -7.56 -38.00
N ARG A 344 -35.09 -8.31 -36.90
CA ARG A 344 -36.03 -7.99 -35.81
C ARG A 344 -35.52 -6.90 -34.87
N GLY A 345 -34.28 -6.43 -35.04
CA GLY A 345 -33.67 -5.45 -34.15
C GLY A 345 -33.22 -6.03 -32.81
N GLU A 346 -33.08 -7.36 -32.70
CA GLU A 346 -32.64 -8.03 -31.47
C GLU A 346 -31.13 -7.92 -31.28
N GLY A 347 -30.70 -7.59 -30.06
CA GLY A 347 -29.28 -7.53 -29.68
C GLY A 347 -28.51 -6.34 -30.30
N LEU A 348 -29.19 -5.37 -30.88
CA LEU A 348 -28.55 -4.20 -31.51
C LEU A 348 -28.09 -3.16 -30.46
N GLU A 349 -28.59 -3.23 -29.24
CA GLU A 349 -28.23 -2.37 -28.12
C GLU A 349 -26.94 -2.84 -27.44
N GLY A 350 -26.23 -3.84 -27.99
CA GLY A 350 -25.11 -4.53 -27.37
C GLY A 350 -25.54 -5.41 -26.19
N ASP A 351 -24.56 -6.02 -25.51
CA ASP A 351 -24.80 -6.85 -24.29
C ASP A 351 -25.28 -6.02 -23.08
N SER A 352 -25.22 -4.71 -23.18
CA SER A 352 -25.72 -3.79 -22.18
C SER A 352 -27.12 -3.31 -22.57
N ASN A 353 -28.16 -3.97 -22.09
CA ASN A 353 -29.49 -3.39 -21.96
C ASN A 353 -29.53 -2.19 -20.99
N SER A 354 -28.43 -1.54 -20.80
CA SER A 354 -28.33 -0.38 -19.93
C SER A 354 -28.94 0.82 -20.67
N ARG A 355 -30.23 0.94 -20.58
CA ARG A 355 -30.83 2.27 -20.59
C ARG A 355 -30.25 2.96 -19.36
N LEU A 356 -29.21 3.75 -19.62
CA LEU A 356 -28.60 4.56 -18.57
C LEU A 356 -29.70 5.41 -17.93
N THR A 357 -29.93 5.22 -16.69
CA THR A 357 -30.87 6.02 -15.88
C THR A 357 -30.26 7.33 -15.43
N GLY A 358 -28.94 7.51 -15.70
CA GLY A 358 -28.14 8.69 -15.33
C GLY A 358 -27.83 9.62 -16.52
N GLY A 359 -27.16 10.73 -16.23
CA GLY A 359 -26.68 11.68 -17.23
C GLY A 359 -25.41 11.20 -17.94
N ILE A 360 -24.96 11.98 -18.94
CA ILE A 360 -23.71 11.69 -19.67
C ILE A 360 -22.47 11.65 -18.77
N ASP A 361 -22.52 12.34 -17.64
CA ASP A 361 -21.42 12.35 -16.67
C ASP A 361 -21.26 10.99 -15.96
N ASP A 362 -22.35 10.20 -15.86
CA ASP A 362 -22.31 8.83 -15.33
C ASP A 362 -21.64 7.84 -16.30
N LEU A 363 -21.48 8.22 -17.57
CA LEU A 363 -20.76 7.44 -18.59
C LEU A 363 -19.25 7.68 -18.59
N ASP A 364 -18.81 8.78 -18.01
CA ASP A 364 -17.39 9.15 -17.93
C ASP A 364 -16.79 8.62 -16.64
N ASP A 365 -16.14 7.46 -16.69
CA ASP A 365 -15.46 6.86 -15.53
C ASP A 365 -14.39 7.78 -14.91
N TYR A 366 -13.92 8.79 -15.64
CA TYR A 366 -12.91 9.77 -15.17
C TYR A 366 -13.52 11.10 -14.70
N PHE A 367 -14.84 11.20 -14.65
CA PHE A 367 -15.55 12.43 -14.26
C PHE A 367 -15.15 12.90 -12.86
N ARG A 368 -15.11 12.00 -11.87
CA ARG A 368 -14.79 12.35 -10.48
C ARG A 368 -13.36 12.85 -10.29
N CYS A 369 -12.40 12.32 -11.04
CA CYS A 369 -11.01 12.78 -11.02
C CYS A 369 -10.73 13.92 -12.01
N GLN A 370 -11.75 14.35 -12.79
CA GLN A 370 -11.71 15.51 -13.69
C GLN A 370 -10.53 15.46 -14.69
N VAL A 371 -10.26 14.30 -15.25
CA VAL A 371 -9.25 14.11 -16.29
C VAL A 371 -9.80 14.57 -17.62
N GLN A 372 -9.21 15.59 -18.23
CA GLN A 372 -9.59 16.13 -19.53
C GLN A 372 -8.60 15.75 -20.64
N ARG A 373 -7.36 15.47 -20.28
CA ARG A 373 -6.27 15.06 -21.19
C ARG A 373 -5.37 14.06 -20.47
N LYS A 374 -4.63 13.26 -21.23
CA LYS A 374 -3.78 12.19 -20.66
C LYS A 374 -2.68 12.72 -19.73
N GLU A 375 -2.21 13.94 -19.95
CA GLU A 375 -1.23 14.60 -19.08
C GLU A 375 -1.77 14.81 -17.65
N ASP A 376 -3.08 15.01 -17.50
CA ASP A 376 -3.70 15.13 -16.18
C ASP A 376 -3.52 13.84 -15.36
N ILE A 377 -3.51 12.67 -16.01
CA ILE A 377 -3.26 11.38 -15.34
C ILE A 377 -1.84 11.37 -14.77
N ARG A 378 -0.85 11.79 -15.57
CA ARG A 378 0.53 11.93 -15.09
C ARG A 378 0.61 12.86 -13.90
N ASP A 379 0.01 14.05 -14.01
CA ASP A 379 0.12 15.12 -13.03
C ASP A 379 -0.61 14.80 -11.71
N LEU A 380 -1.61 13.92 -11.75
CA LEU A 380 -2.34 13.43 -10.57
C LEU A 380 -1.72 12.18 -9.94
N PHE A 381 -1.07 11.33 -10.74
CA PHE A 381 -0.55 10.04 -10.29
C PHE A 381 0.92 10.15 -9.87
N VAL A 382 1.79 10.61 -10.77
CA VAL A 382 3.24 10.53 -10.60
C VAL A 382 3.73 11.33 -9.38
N PRO A 383 3.33 12.59 -9.16
CA PRO A 383 3.88 13.35 -8.04
C PRO A 383 3.34 12.95 -6.66
N ARG A 384 2.24 12.19 -6.61
CA ARG A 384 1.51 11.94 -5.35
C ARG A 384 1.65 10.54 -4.80
N PHE A 385 2.00 9.58 -5.65
CA PHE A 385 2.11 8.18 -5.26
C PHE A 385 3.55 7.72 -5.18
N TYR A 386 3.88 7.03 -4.08
CA TYR A 386 5.18 6.48 -3.75
C TYR A 386 5.04 4.99 -3.46
N PHE A 387 6.05 4.20 -3.82
CA PHE A 387 5.94 2.75 -3.83
C PHE A 387 7.12 2.12 -3.10
N GLY A 388 6.84 1.45 -1.95
CA GLY A 388 7.83 0.70 -1.18
C GLY A 388 8.26 -0.55 -1.92
N CYS A 389 9.56 -0.68 -2.11
CA CYS A 389 10.20 -1.69 -2.94
C CYS A 389 11.30 -2.40 -2.15
N GLU A 390 11.22 -3.72 -2.08
CA GLU A 390 12.27 -4.55 -1.50
C GLU A 390 13.59 -4.44 -2.29
N ALA A 391 14.69 -4.70 -1.59
CA ALA A 391 16.04 -4.45 -2.10
C ALA A 391 16.39 -5.30 -3.34
N ASP A 392 16.05 -6.58 -3.31
CA ASP A 392 16.47 -7.60 -4.28
C ASP A 392 15.59 -7.68 -5.54
N ASP A 393 14.53 -6.84 -5.65
CA ASP A 393 13.60 -6.89 -6.78
C ASP A 393 14.14 -6.11 -8.01
N PRO A 394 14.57 -6.79 -9.10
CA PRO A 394 15.07 -6.12 -10.30
C PRO A 394 14.00 -5.30 -11.03
N VAL A 395 12.70 -5.55 -10.76
CA VAL A 395 11.58 -4.82 -11.35
C VAL A 395 11.51 -3.38 -10.81
N ASN A 396 12.19 -3.07 -9.71
CA ASN A 396 12.34 -1.69 -9.21
C ASN A 396 12.89 -0.74 -10.28
N ALA A 397 13.73 -1.25 -11.19
CA ALA A 397 14.24 -0.48 -12.34
C ALA A 397 13.14 0.06 -13.25
N TRP A 398 11.95 -0.54 -13.29
CA TRP A 398 10.85 -0.07 -14.15
C TRP A 398 10.36 1.33 -13.78
N ALA A 399 10.47 1.71 -12.51
CA ALA A 399 10.14 3.07 -12.07
C ALA A 399 10.92 4.14 -12.84
N PHE A 400 12.15 3.84 -13.26
CA PHE A 400 13.12 4.77 -13.84
C PHE A 400 13.21 4.68 -15.37
N LYS A 401 12.56 3.69 -16.01
CA LYS A 401 12.59 3.45 -17.47
C LYS A 401 11.67 4.42 -18.21
N ARG A 402 12.21 5.61 -18.56
CA ARG A 402 11.45 6.66 -19.27
C ARG A 402 10.97 6.26 -20.65
N ASP A 403 11.67 5.36 -21.32
CA ASP A 403 11.32 4.81 -22.63
C ASP A 403 10.20 3.76 -22.58
N ALA A 404 9.99 3.15 -21.43
CA ALA A 404 8.92 2.18 -21.20
C ALA A 404 7.67 2.79 -20.58
N ASN A 405 7.84 3.77 -19.68
CA ASN A 405 6.71 4.42 -19.01
C ASN A 405 6.07 5.49 -19.91
N PRO A 406 4.73 5.52 -20.01
CA PRO A 406 4.03 6.52 -20.81
C PRO A 406 4.47 7.96 -20.50
N MET A 407 4.59 8.78 -21.53
CA MET A 407 5.03 10.18 -21.44
C MET A 407 6.40 10.39 -20.79
N GLY A 408 7.26 9.37 -20.80
CA GLY A 408 8.59 9.42 -20.20
C GLY A 408 8.59 9.59 -18.69
N ALA A 409 7.52 9.13 -18.01
CA ALA A 409 7.38 9.28 -16.56
C ALA A 409 8.42 8.44 -15.79
N ARG A 410 8.84 8.97 -14.63
CA ARG A 410 9.53 8.21 -13.58
C ARG A 410 8.57 8.08 -12.40
N LEU A 411 8.39 6.87 -11.88
CA LEU A 411 7.61 6.65 -10.68
C LEU A 411 8.48 6.74 -9.43
N ASN A 412 7.88 7.06 -8.30
CA ASN A 412 8.62 7.28 -7.06
C ASN A 412 8.78 5.97 -6.28
N ALA A 413 9.73 5.12 -6.70
CA ALA A 413 10.14 3.97 -5.91
C ALA A 413 10.87 4.43 -4.64
N LEU A 414 10.52 3.83 -3.49
CA LEU A 414 11.14 4.03 -2.18
C LEU A 414 11.91 2.76 -1.83
N PHE A 415 13.14 2.90 -1.37
CA PHE A 415 13.86 1.79 -0.77
C PHE A 415 13.18 1.39 0.54
N SER A 416 12.80 0.14 0.62
CA SER A 416 12.11 -0.49 1.73
C SER A 416 12.82 -1.79 2.04
N SER A 417 13.52 -1.84 3.17
CA SER A 417 14.40 -2.97 3.46
C SER A 417 13.68 -4.23 3.88
N ASP A 418 12.48 -4.08 4.42
CA ASP A 418 11.71 -5.14 5.09
C ASP A 418 12.50 -5.86 6.22
N ILE A 419 13.58 -5.23 6.75
CA ILE A 419 14.36 -5.82 7.85
C ILE A 419 13.47 -6.21 9.02
N GLY A 420 13.72 -7.42 9.57
CA GLY A 420 12.93 -7.98 10.67
C GLY A 420 11.94 -9.05 10.24
N HIS A 421 11.65 -9.19 8.96
CA HIS A 421 10.79 -10.23 8.40
C HIS A 421 11.58 -11.47 7.92
N PHE A 422 10.84 -12.53 7.59
CA PHE A 422 11.42 -13.86 7.29
C PHE A 422 12.14 -13.92 5.94
N ASP A 423 11.79 -13.05 5.03
CA ASP A 423 12.32 -12.90 3.68
C ASP A 423 13.62 -12.08 3.64
N VAL A 424 14.00 -11.45 4.75
CA VAL A 424 15.31 -10.81 4.95
C VAL A 424 16.19 -11.64 5.90
N PRO A 425 16.87 -12.67 5.42
CA PRO A 425 17.66 -13.56 6.27
C PRO A 425 18.97 -12.95 6.78
N ASP A 426 19.47 -11.92 6.11
CA ASP A 426 20.66 -11.13 6.48
C ASP A 426 20.40 -9.64 6.28
N MET A 427 20.23 -8.91 7.37
CA MET A 427 19.96 -7.48 7.34
C MET A 427 21.10 -6.66 6.73
N ALA A 428 22.36 -7.15 6.80
CA ALA A 428 23.50 -6.45 6.22
C ALA A 428 23.59 -6.61 4.69
N ALA A 429 22.82 -7.51 4.10
CA ALA A 429 22.79 -7.72 2.66
C ALA A 429 21.88 -6.73 1.90
N VAL A 430 20.90 -6.10 2.57
CA VAL A 430 19.84 -5.32 1.88
C VAL A 430 20.37 -4.12 1.05
N VAL A 431 21.35 -3.37 1.52
CA VAL A 431 21.91 -2.26 0.75
C VAL A 431 22.80 -2.75 -0.40
N PRO A 432 23.69 -3.75 -0.21
CA PRO A 432 24.36 -4.43 -1.32
C PRO A 432 23.42 -5.03 -2.38
N GLU A 433 22.35 -5.71 -1.99
CA GLU A 433 21.35 -6.27 -2.90
C GLU A 433 20.65 -5.16 -3.73
N ALA A 434 20.27 -4.05 -3.10
CA ALA A 434 19.72 -2.91 -3.82
C ALA A 434 20.71 -2.32 -4.85
N TYR A 435 22.02 -2.35 -4.55
CA TYR A 435 23.06 -1.83 -5.44
C TYR A 435 23.29 -2.71 -6.68
N GLU A 436 22.85 -3.97 -6.67
CA GLU A 436 22.86 -4.83 -7.85
C GLU A 436 22.12 -4.20 -9.04
N LEU A 437 21.13 -3.37 -8.80
CA LEU A 437 20.45 -2.61 -9.86
C LEU A 437 21.43 -1.75 -10.67
N VAL A 438 22.43 -1.15 -10.01
CA VAL A 438 23.49 -0.37 -10.65
C VAL A 438 24.52 -1.27 -11.27
N GLU A 439 25.00 -2.29 -10.55
CA GLU A 439 26.01 -3.25 -11.03
C GLU A 439 25.57 -3.97 -12.32
N HIS A 440 24.28 -4.28 -12.42
CA HIS A 440 23.69 -4.90 -13.61
C HIS A 440 23.28 -3.89 -14.70
N GLY A 441 23.52 -2.57 -14.49
CA GLY A 441 23.18 -1.53 -15.46
C GLY A 441 21.68 -1.36 -15.69
N LEU A 442 20.86 -1.75 -14.73
CA LEU A 442 19.41 -1.60 -14.79
C LEU A 442 18.97 -0.16 -14.52
N ILE A 443 19.69 0.53 -13.63
CA ILE A 443 19.53 1.97 -13.32
C ILE A 443 20.90 2.64 -13.23
N ASP A 444 20.95 3.97 -13.29
CA ASP A 444 22.16 4.73 -13.06
C ASP A 444 22.30 5.21 -11.59
N ASP A 445 23.43 5.83 -11.25
CA ASP A 445 23.72 6.34 -9.91
C ASP A 445 22.71 7.43 -9.45
N ASN A 446 22.16 8.22 -10.37
CA ASN A 446 21.16 9.23 -10.04
C ASN A 446 19.80 8.58 -9.73
N ASP A 447 19.42 7.57 -10.51
CA ASP A 447 18.23 6.77 -10.25
C ASP A 447 18.34 6.05 -8.90
N PHE A 448 19.53 5.49 -8.61
CA PHE A 448 19.82 4.85 -7.34
C PHE A 448 19.73 5.82 -6.16
N ARG A 449 20.28 7.02 -6.31
CA ARG A 449 20.13 8.11 -5.32
C ARG A 449 18.66 8.48 -5.10
N ASP A 450 17.87 8.58 -6.17
CA ASP A 450 16.44 8.86 -6.04
C ASP A 450 15.72 7.72 -5.31
N PHE A 451 16.07 6.47 -5.59
CA PHE A 451 15.53 5.28 -4.94
C PHE A 451 15.88 5.22 -3.45
N MET A 452 17.16 5.31 -3.13
CA MET A 452 17.66 5.10 -1.76
C MET A 452 17.48 6.30 -0.83
N PHE A 453 17.22 7.50 -1.39
CA PHE A 453 17.24 8.72 -0.60
C PHE A 453 16.19 9.77 -1.02
N ALA A 454 16.28 10.29 -2.26
CA ALA A 454 15.59 11.53 -2.58
C ALA A 454 14.07 11.38 -2.66
N ASN A 455 13.56 10.21 -3.08
CA ASN A 455 12.12 9.97 -3.12
C ASN A 455 11.54 9.88 -1.70
N ALA A 456 12.24 9.27 -0.73
CA ALA A 456 11.84 9.26 0.66
C ALA A 456 11.80 10.68 1.25
N VAL A 457 12.81 11.49 0.91
CA VAL A 457 12.82 12.91 1.32
C VAL A 457 11.61 13.66 0.76
N ARG A 458 11.27 13.48 -0.52
CA ARG A 458 10.10 14.13 -1.14
C ARG A 458 8.79 13.63 -0.54
N PHE A 459 8.69 12.32 -0.31
CA PHE A 459 7.46 11.73 0.24
C PHE A 459 7.03 12.41 1.53
N TRP A 460 7.91 12.51 2.50
CA TRP A 460 7.61 13.13 3.80
C TRP A 460 7.83 14.63 3.81
N GLY A 461 8.93 15.10 3.20
CA GLY A 461 9.38 16.48 3.30
C GLY A 461 8.53 17.47 2.50
N GLU A 462 7.91 17.08 1.38
CA GLU A 462 6.97 17.94 0.65
C GLU A 462 5.69 18.23 1.47
N VAL A 463 5.24 17.25 2.27
CA VAL A 463 4.09 17.40 3.18
C VAL A 463 4.51 18.06 4.50
N ASN A 464 5.68 17.73 5.01
CA ASN A 464 6.23 18.26 6.26
C ASN A 464 7.67 18.75 6.07
N PRO A 465 7.90 20.02 5.76
CA PRO A 465 9.25 20.56 5.58
C PRO A 465 10.19 20.40 6.79
N ASP A 466 9.64 20.22 8.00
CA ASP A 466 10.38 19.98 9.25
C ASP A 466 10.56 18.49 9.57
N PHE A 467 10.18 17.57 8.65
CA PHE A 467 10.21 16.12 8.92
C PHE A 467 11.60 15.65 9.36
N PHE A 468 12.62 16.03 8.62
CA PHE A 468 14.02 15.63 8.86
C PHE A 468 14.80 16.57 9.79
N LYS A 469 14.15 17.59 10.36
CA LYS A 469 14.80 18.51 11.26
C LYS A 469 15.27 17.81 12.54
N GLY A 470 16.55 18.01 12.89
CA GLY A 470 17.19 17.35 14.03
C GLY A 470 17.65 15.91 13.73
N THR A 471 17.55 15.43 12.49
CA THR A 471 18.06 14.10 12.09
C THR A 471 19.45 14.22 11.46
N VAL A 472 20.15 13.08 11.36
CA VAL A 472 21.49 13.02 10.74
C VAL A 472 21.46 13.34 9.24
N VAL A 473 20.30 13.27 8.58
CA VAL A 473 20.12 13.56 7.14
C VAL A 473 19.51 14.94 6.87
N GLU A 474 19.30 15.78 7.88
CA GLU A 474 18.62 17.08 7.76
C GLU A 474 19.19 17.96 6.64
N LYS A 475 20.51 18.10 6.57
CA LYS A 475 21.14 18.98 5.60
C LYS A 475 20.91 18.53 4.15
N GLN A 476 21.14 17.25 3.88
CA GLN A 476 20.98 16.65 2.56
C GLN A 476 19.51 16.61 2.15
N ALA A 477 18.61 16.34 3.08
CA ALA A 477 17.16 16.39 2.85
C ALA A 477 16.69 17.81 2.48
N ALA A 478 17.18 18.82 3.19
CA ALA A 478 16.88 20.22 2.85
C ALA A 478 17.41 20.63 1.46
N GLU A 479 18.53 20.06 1.00
CA GLU A 479 19.05 20.28 -0.36
C GLU A 479 18.12 19.68 -1.43
N VAL A 480 17.61 18.46 -1.21
CA VAL A 480 16.65 17.82 -2.13
C VAL A 480 15.38 18.66 -2.25
N LEU A 481 14.81 19.10 -1.12
CA LEU A 481 13.57 19.88 -1.12
C LEU A 481 13.72 21.26 -1.78
N ARG A 482 14.88 21.90 -1.68
CA ARG A 482 15.13 23.18 -2.34
C ARG A 482 15.30 23.06 -3.87
N ASN A 483 15.89 21.96 -4.34
CA ASN A 483 16.18 21.75 -5.76
C ASN A 483 14.95 21.27 -6.55
N GLY A 484 13.87 20.89 -5.86
CA GLY A 484 12.65 20.40 -6.49
C GLY A 484 12.82 19.03 -7.18
N ARG A 485 11.96 18.75 -8.14
CA ARG A 485 11.96 17.51 -8.95
C ARG A 485 12.70 17.70 -10.25
#